data_73d9dfc083db4dec043fa3ed10b9ed25
#
_entry.id   73d9dfc083db4dec043fa3ed10b9ed25
#
_cell.length_a   1.000
_cell.length_b   1.000
_cell.length_c   1.000
_cell.angle_alpha   90.00
_cell.angle_beta   90.00
_cell.angle_gamma   90.00
#
_symmetry.space_group_name_H-M   'P 1'
#
loop_
_entity.id
_entity.type
_entity.pdbx_description
1 polymer ?
#
loop_
_entity_poly.entity_id
_entity_poly.type
_entity_poly.pdbx_seq_one_letter_code
_entity_poly.pdbx_strand_id
1 'polypeptide(L)'
;MVTLKTNFGDIKIELYTEESPIGCANFLEYVKSGFYKDTLFHRVIDGFMIQGGGMDKDFNQKETRDPIKNEAANQLPNVRGSVAYARTQVVDSATSQFFINLVDNDFLNFRAPNPMGYGYCVFGKVVEGMDVVDKIAKVKTVSKGFHQDVPKDPVVILDAIEE
;
A
#
# COMPACT_ATOMS: atom_id res chain seq x y z
N MET A 1 0.40 -2.01 15.66
CA MET A 1 -0.81 -2.25 14.82
C MET A 1 -1.38 -0.96 14.29
N VAL A 2 -1.85 -0.96 13.07
CA VAL A 2 -2.53 0.17 12.45
C VAL A 2 -3.87 -0.31 11.92
N THR A 3 -4.94 0.43 12.19
CA THR A 3 -6.26 0.16 11.61
C THR A 3 -6.54 1.20 10.54
N LEU A 4 -6.76 0.74 9.31
CA LEU A 4 -7.30 1.59 8.23
C LEU A 4 -8.81 1.49 8.28
N LYS A 5 -9.47 2.62 8.53
CA LYS A 5 -10.94 2.71 8.49
C LYS A 5 -11.34 3.11 7.09
N THR A 6 -12.01 2.22 6.36
CA THR A 6 -12.44 2.49 4.99
C THR A 6 -13.96 2.53 4.92
N ASN A 7 -14.48 3.06 3.80
CA ASN A 7 -15.92 3.01 3.55
C ASN A 7 -16.44 1.62 3.21
N PHE A 8 -15.55 0.61 3.17
CA PHE A 8 -15.91 -0.82 3.00
C PHE A 8 -15.75 -1.61 4.30
N GLY A 9 -15.14 -1.03 5.34
CA GLY A 9 -14.88 -1.66 6.62
C GLY A 9 -13.44 -1.43 7.07
N ASP A 10 -13.09 -2.02 8.20
CA ASP A 10 -11.77 -1.85 8.81
C ASP A 10 -10.78 -2.91 8.32
N ILE A 11 -9.53 -2.47 8.09
CA ILE A 11 -8.40 -3.32 7.74
C ILE A 11 -7.33 -3.11 8.80
N LYS A 12 -7.00 -4.16 9.55
CA LYS A 12 -5.99 -4.10 10.61
C LYS A 12 -4.67 -4.68 10.12
N ILE A 13 -3.60 -3.91 10.27
CA ILE A 13 -2.26 -4.23 9.77
C ILE A 13 -1.29 -4.35 10.95
N GLU A 14 -0.58 -5.49 11.01
CA GLU A 14 0.58 -5.68 11.89
C GLU A 14 1.83 -5.24 11.14
N LEU A 15 2.65 -4.40 11.77
CA LEU A 15 3.88 -3.88 11.16
C LEU A 15 5.09 -4.74 11.51
N TYR A 16 5.95 -4.99 10.52
CA TYR A 16 7.21 -5.74 10.69
C TYR A 16 8.33 -4.78 11.10
N THR A 17 8.26 -4.28 12.34
CA THR A 17 9.16 -3.23 12.82
C THR A 17 10.62 -3.66 12.95
N GLU A 18 10.88 -4.94 13.12
CA GLU A 18 12.25 -5.45 13.21
C GLU A 18 12.89 -5.64 11.84
N GLU A 19 12.14 -6.18 10.88
CA GLU A 19 12.65 -6.49 9.53
C GLU A 19 12.63 -5.28 8.60
N SER A 20 11.66 -4.38 8.77
CA SER A 20 11.49 -3.17 7.93
C SER A 20 11.35 -1.93 8.79
N PRO A 21 12.36 -1.60 9.60
CA PRO A 21 12.26 -0.49 10.56
C PRO A 21 12.05 0.88 9.90
N ILE A 22 12.71 1.15 8.78
CA ILE A 22 12.58 2.43 8.07
C ILE A 22 11.18 2.54 7.45
N GLY A 23 10.72 1.48 6.79
CA GLY A 23 9.39 1.46 6.18
C GLY A 23 8.28 1.60 7.21
N CYS A 24 8.38 0.91 8.34
CA CYS A 24 7.39 1.00 9.40
C CYS A 24 7.37 2.38 10.06
N ALA A 25 8.52 2.97 10.34
CA ALA A 25 8.60 4.32 10.90
C ALA A 25 7.99 5.35 9.97
N ASN A 26 8.27 5.25 8.67
CA ASN A 26 7.71 6.12 7.64
C ASN A 26 6.17 6.00 7.60
N PHE A 27 5.65 4.79 7.60
CA PHE A 27 4.21 4.55 7.59
C PHE A 27 3.53 5.17 8.83
N LEU A 28 4.12 4.96 10.01
CA LEU A 28 3.59 5.52 11.25
C LEU A 28 3.61 7.04 11.25
N GLU A 29 4.62 7.68 10.66
CA GLU A 29 4.65 9.14 10.52
C GLU A 29 3.48 9.65 9.70
N TYR A 30 3.17 9.00 8.57
CA TYR A 30 2.00 9.36 7.77
C TYR A 30 0.69 9.11 8.53
N VAL A 31 0.60 8.00 9.26
CA VAL A 31 -0.57 7.70 10.10
C VAL A 31 -0.78 8.78 11.16
N LYS A 32 0.26 9.10 11.91
CA LYS A 32 0.19 10.08 13.02
C LYS A 32 -0.11 11.50 12.54
N SER A 33 0.38 11.87 11.36
CA SER A 33 0.13 13.20 10.80
C SER A 33 -1.26 13.37 10.17
N GLY A 34 -2.05 12.30 10.10
CA GLY A 34 -3.35 12.32 9.44
C GLY A 34 -3.30 12.33 7.92
N PHE A 35 -2.14 12.02 7.35
CA PHE A 35 -1.93 12.07 5.89
C PHE A 35 -2.89 11.16 5.13
N TYR A 36 -3.13 9.94 5.64
CA TYR A 36 -3.97 8.95 4.95
C TYR A 36 -5.45 9.22 5.04
N LYS A 37 -5.87 10.13 5.92
CA LYS A 37 -7.28 10.48 6.05
C LYS A 37 -7.81 11.05 4.73
N ASP A 38 -8.91 10.49 4.26
CA ASP A 38 -9.56 10.87 3.00
C ASP A 38 -8.73 10.63 1.74
N THR A 39 -7.78 9.69 1.80
CA THR A 39 -7.07 9.21 0.60
C THR A 39 -7.78 8.01 0.00
N LEU A 40 -7.48 7.72 -1.27
CA LEU A 40 -8.14 6.67 -2.03
C LEU A 40 -7.29 5.42 -2.15
N PHE A 41 -7.94 4.25 -2.25
CA PHE A 41 -7.39 3.13 -2.98
C PHE A 41 -7.68 3.39 -4.46
N HIS A 42 -6.75 4.05 -5.13
CA HIS A 42 -6.96 4.58 -6.48
C HIS A 42 -6.65 3.58 -7.59
N ARG A 43 -6.07 2.43 -7.26
CA ARG A 43 -5.74 1.39 -8.23
C ARG A 43 -6.06 0.02 -7.63
N VAL A 44 -6.98 -0.68 -8.30
CA VAL A 44 -7.46 -1.99 -7.84
C VAL A 44 -7.42 -2.96 -9.02
N ILE A 45 -6.67 -4.04 -8.87
CA ILE A 45 -6.59 -5.11 -9.88
C ILE A 45 -6.90 -6.42 -9.17
N ASP A 46 -8.11 -6.95 -9.45
CA ASP A 46 -8.54 -8.24 -8.89
C ASP A 46 -7.54 -9.35 -9.28
N GLY A 47 -7.21 -10.20 -8.32
CA GLY A 47 -6.21 -11.27 -8.52
C GLY A 47 -4.77 -10.79 -8.48
N PHE A 48 -4.51 -9.52 -8.14
CA PHE A 48 -3.17 -8.95 -8.03
C PHE A 48 -3.00 -8.18 -6.72
N MET A 49 -3.50 -6.94 -6.66
CA MET A 49 -3.31 -6.08 -5.48
C MET A 49 -4.33 -4.94 -5.45
N ILE A 50 -4.43 -4.28 -4.29
CA ILE A 50 -5.08 -2.96 -4.17
C ILE A 50 -4.05 -1.95 -3.70
N GLN A 51 -4.01 -0.77 -4.31
CA GLN A 51 -3.00 0.26 -4.06
C GLN A 51 -3.64 1.59 -3.71
N GLY A 52 -3.10 2.24 -2.70
CA GLY A 52 -3.61 3.54 -2.26
C GLY A 52 -2.64 4.31 -1.39
N GLY A 53 -3.17 5.35 -0.75
CA GLY A 53 -2.42 6.16 0.21
C GLY A 53 -1.67 7.34 -0.38
N GLY A 54 -1.99 7.77 -1.60
CA GLY A 54 -1.31 8.91 -2.22
C GLY A 54 -2.22 9.93 -2.88
N MET A 55 -3.44 9.53 -3.25
CA MET A 55 -4.38 10.40 -3.96
C MET A 55 -5.49 10.87 -3.05
N ASP A 56 -5.87 12.15 -3.14
CA ASP A 56 -7.05 12.68 -2.46
C ASP A 56 -8.34 12.37 -3.24
N LYS A 57 -9.48 12.82 -2.71
CA LYS A 57 -10.79 12.55 -3.31
C LYS A 57 -10.96 13.21 -4.69
N ASP A 58 -10.23 14.27 -4.97
CA ASP A 58 -10.23 14.95 -6.25
C ASP A 58 -9.22 14.36 -7.23
N PHE A 59 -8.62 13.24 -6.86
CA PHE A 59 -7.63 12.51 -7.66
C PHE A 59 -6.33 13.29 -7.88
N ASN A 60 -5.99 14.16 -6.94
CA ASN A 60 -4.72 14.87 -6.91
C ASN A 60 -3.74 14.13 -5.99
N GLN A 61 -2.50 13.99 -6.44
CA GLN A 61 -1.46 13.41 -5.59
C GLN A 61 -1.13 14.38 -4.46
N LYS A 62 -1.17 13.88 -3.23
CA LYS A 62 -0.83 14.67 -2.04
C LYS A 62 0.68 14.88 -1.96
N GLU A 63 1.09 16.02 -1.43
CA GLU A 63 2.50 16.30 -1.16
C GLU A 63 3.03 15.37 -0.09
N THR A 64 4.17 14.72 -0.37
CA THR A 64 4.75 13.71 0.50
C THR A 64 6.04 14.19 1.17
N ARG A 65 6.48 13.43 2.17
CA ARG A 65 7.82 13.54 2.74
C ARG A 65 8.86 12.98 1.75
N ASP A 66 10.13 13.07 2.10
CA ASP A 66 11.20 12.55 1.26
C ASP A 66 11.10 11.03 1.08
N PRO A 67 11.56 10.51 -0.07
CA PRO A 67 11.62 9.06 -0.28
C PRO A 67 12.49 8.35 0.75
N ILE A 68 12.17 7.09 0.99
CA ILE A 68 12.90 6.26 1.97
C ILE A 68 13.70 5.16 1.27
N LYS A 69 14.67 4.62 2.01
CA LYS A 69 15.46 3.47 1.56
C LYS A 69 14.56 2.24 1.41
N ASN A 70 14.75 1.50 0.32
CA ASN A 70 14.06 0.24 0.07
C ASN A 70 14.73 -0.87 0.88
N GLU A 71 13.98 -1.49 1.77
CA GLU A 71 14.46 -2.58 2.63
C GLU A 71 14.10 -3.97 2.11
N ALA A 72 13.76 -4.09 0.83
CA ALA A 72 13.33 -5.39 0.26
C ALA A 72 14.41 -6.47 0.32
N ALA A 73 15.69 -6.08 0.51
CA ALA A 73 16.79 -7.01 0.74
C ALA A 73 16.64 -7.83 2.03
N ASN A 74 15.72 -7.48 2.93
CA ASN A 74 15.36 -8.31 4.07
C ASN A 74 14.63 -9.61 3.67
N GLN A 75 14.25 -9.71 2.38
CA GLN A 75 13.66 -10.89 1.74
C GLN A 75 12.29 -11.30 2.27
N LEU A 76 11.55 -10.40 2.91
CA LEU A 76 10.15 -10.64 3.24
C LEU A 76 9.34 -10.80 1.96
N PRO A 77 8.57 -11.90 1.81
CA PRO A 77 7.89 -12.19 0.54
C PRO A 77 6.60 -11.40 0.39
N ASN A 78 6.27 -11.08 -0.87
CA ASN A 78 5.00 -10.47 -1.26
C ASN A 78 3.94 -11.56 -1.38
N VAL A 79 3.49 -12.10 -0.27
CA VAL A 79 2.44 -13.11 -0.20
C VAL A 79 1.07 -12.46 -0.01
N ARG A 80 0.00 -13.23 -0.22
CA ARG A 80 -1.37 -12.76 0.03
C ARG A 80 -1.48 -12.15 1.43
N GLY A 81 -2.04 -10.94 1.51
CA GLY A 81 -2.22 -10.20 2.75
C GLY A 81 -1.04 -9.36 3.19
N SER A 82 0.12 -9.49 2.54
CA SER A 82 1.27 -8.63 2.85
C SER A 82 1.05 -7.22 2.33
N VAL A 83 1.61 -6.24 3.04
CA VAL A 83 1.53 -4.81 2.71
C VAL A 83 2.92 -4.34 2.34
N ALA A 84 3.05 -3.75 1.17
CA ALA A 84 4.33 -3.32 0.62
C ALA A 84 4.24 -1.91 0.05
N TYR A 85 5.41 -1.26 -0.11
CA TYR A 85 5.46 0.08 -0.70
C TYR A 85 5.43 0.03 -2.22
N ALA A 86 4.57 0.85 -2.81
CA ALA A 86 4.65 1.21 -4.20
C ALA A 86 5.86 2.13 -4.41
N ARG A 87 6.50 2.03 -5.56
CA ARG A 87 7.65 2.86 -5.93
C ARG A 87 7.74 3.03 -7.44
N THR A 88 8.56 3.98 -7.86
CA THR A 88 8.93 4.12 -9.26
C THR A 88 10.05 3.13 -9.62
N GLN A 89 10.64 3.26 -10.81
CA GLN A 89 11.79 2.44 -11.22
C GLN A 89 13.04 2.73 -10.38
N VAL A 90 13.09 3.85 -9.69
CA VAL A 90 14.17 4.17 -8.75
C VAL A 90 13.99 3.32 -7.50
N VAL A 91 15.03 2.61 -7.08
CA VAL A 91 14.97 1.65 -5.97
C VAL A 91 14.48 2.32 -4.67
N ASP A 92 15.05 3.46 -4.31
CA ASP A 92 14.75 4.18 -3.07
C ASP A 92 13.83 5.38 -3.34
N SER A 93 12.66 5.11 -3.96
CA SER A 93 11.70 6.16 -4.34
C SER A 93 10.35 6.08 -3.63
N ALA A 94 10.16 5.13 -2.72
CA ALA A 94 8.90 4.99 -2.00
C ALA A 94 8.65 6.18 -1.08
N THR A 95 7.40 6.63 -1.03
CA THR A 95 6.96 7.71 -0.14
C THR A 95 5.75 7.25 0.69
N SER A 96 4.53 7.56 0.28
CA SER A 96 3.33 7.25 1.04
C SER A 96 2.49 6.10 0.48
N GLN A 97 2.56 5.84 -0.81
CA GLN A 97 1.71 4.84 -1.45
C GLN A 97 2.13 3.42 -1.10
N PHE A 98 1.15 2.60 -0.81
CA PHE A 98 1.35 1.19 -0.49
C PHE A 98 0.33 0.35 -1.22
N PHE A 99 0.57 -0.95 -1.27
CA PHE A 99 -0.40 -1.90 -1.81
C PHE A 99 -0.53 -3.11 -0.90
N ILE A 100 -1.69 -3.76 -0.98
CA ILE A 100 -1.98 -5.00 -0.27
C ILE A 100 -2.08 -6.11 -1.31
N ASN A 101 -1.27 -7.13 -1.17
CA ASN A 101 -1.25 -8.26 -2.10
C ASN A 101 -2.51 -9.12 -1.92
N LEU A 102 -3.18 -9.43 -3.04
CA LEU A 102 -4.37 -10.28 -3.05
C LEU A 102 -4.03 -11.76 -3.23
N VAL A 103 -2.85 -12.02 -3.78
CA VAL A 103 -2.30 -13.36 -4.04
C VAL A 103 -0.80 -13.32 -3.75
N ASP A 104 -0.15 -14.46 -3.84
CA ASP A 104 1.31 -14.54 -3.75
C ASP A 104 1.92 -13.98 -5.04
N ASN A 105 2.54 -12.81 -4.95
CA ASN A 105 3.13 -12.11 -6.09
C ASN A 105 4.66 -12.24 -6.06
N ASP A 106 5.17 -13.45 -6.34
CA ASP A 106 6.58 -13.77 -6.22
C ASP A 106 7.48 -12.88 -7.09
N PHE A 107 6.97 -12.41 -8.22
CA PHE A 107 7.73 -11.52 -9.11
C PHE A 107 8.02 -10.14 -8.52
N LEU A 108 7.38 -9.78 -7.40
CA LEU A 108 7.63 -8.53 -6.67
C LEU A 108 8.70 -8.68 -5.59
N ASN A 109 9.19 -9.89 -5.34
CA ASN A 109 10.18 -10.16 -4.30
C ASN A 109 11.58 -9.70 -4.72
N PHE A 110 12.41 -9.39 -3.71
CA PHE A 110 13.82 -9.09 -3.94
C PHE A 110 14.52 -10.29 -4.58
N ARG A 111 15.24 -10.05 -5.69
CA ARG A 111 16.00 -11.07 -6.43
C ARG A 111 17.46 -10.71 -6.58
N ALA A 112 17.77 -9.42 -6.72
CA ALA A 112 19.13 -8.93 -6.95
C ALA A 112 19.24 -7.46 -6.57
N PRO A 113 20.45 -6.98 -6.16
CA PRO A 113 20.65 -5.59 -5.76
C PRO A 113 20.81 -4.65 -6.97
N ASN A 114 19.80 -4.62 -7.84
CA ASN A 114 19.74 -3.74 -9.01
C ASN A 114 18.31 -3.27 -9.23
N PRO A 115 18.06 -2.23 -10.05
CA PRO A 115 16.72 -1.65 -10.17
C PRO A 115 15.63 -2.63 -10.61
N MET A 116 15.94 -3.58 -11.47
CA MET A 116 14.95 -4.55 -11.95
C MET A 116 14.71 -5.70 -10.99
N GLY A 117 15.69 -6.03 -10.15
CA GLY A 117 15.64 -7.18 -9.25
C GLY A 117 15.43 -6.84 -7.79
N TYR A 118 15.49 -5.56 -7.40
CA TYR A 118 15.41 -5.16 -6.00
C TYR A 118 14.06 -5.47 -5.37
N GLY A 119 13.00 -5.41 -6.15
CA GLY A 119 11.66 -5.74 -5.68
C GLY A 119 11.01 -4.63 -4.86
N TYR A 120 9.96 -5.03 -4.12
CA TYR A 120 9.11 -4.14 -3.34
C TYR A 120 9.16 -4.54 -1.87
N CYS A 121 9.44 -3.56 -1.01
CA CYS A 121 9.62 -3.80 0.42
C CYS A 121 8.30 -4.08 1.12
N VAL A 122 8.17 -5.29 1.68
CA VAL A 122 7.07 -5.64 2.57
C VAL A 122 7.37 -5.10 3.96
N PHE A 123 6.42 -4.38 4.55
CA PHE A 123 6.59 -3.81 5.88
C PHE A 123 5.47 -4.19 6.87
N GLY A 124 4.49 -4.97 6.43
CA GLY A 124 3.41 -5.42 7.31
C GLY A 124 2.54 -6.49 6.66
N LYS A 125 1.53 -6.93 7.41
CA LYS A 125 0.52 -7.85 6.92
C LYS A 125 -0.86 -7.52 7.49
N VAL A 126 -1.89 -7.85 6.74
CA VAL A 126 -3.28 -7.75 7.22
C VAL A 126 -3.54 -8.91 8.17
N VAL A 127 -3.94 -8.59 9.40
CA VAL A 127 -4.28 -9.60 10.43
C VAL A 127 -5.79 -9.70 10.66
N GLU A 128 -6.55 -8.65 10.36
CA GLU A 128 -8.02 -8.63 10.36
C GLU A 128 -8.51 -7.79 9.21
N GLY A 129 -9.62 -8.19 8.60
CA GLY A 129 -10.24 -7.42 7.52
C GLY A 129 -9.80 -7.85 6.12
N MET A 130 -9.23 -9.03 5.95
CA MET A 130 -8.90 -9.52 4.61
C MET A 130 -10.16 -9.71 3.75
N ASP A 131 -11.30 -10.01 4.38
CA ASP A 131 -12.61 -10.01 3.72
C ASP A 131 -13.00 -8.63 3.17
N VAL A 132 -12.64 -7.56 3.88
CA VAL A 132 -12.82 -6.17 3.40
C VAL A 132 -11.92 -5.92 2.18
N VAL A 133 -10.65 -6.34 2.25
CA VAL A 133 -9.71 -6.23 1.11
C VAL A 133 -10.26 -6.97 -0.11
N ASP A 134 -10.79 -8.17 0.09
CA ASP A 134 -11.39 -8.95 -1.00
C ASP A 134 -12.64 -8.30 -1.59
N LYS A 135 -13.45 -7.62 -0.78
CA LYS A 135 -14.59 -6.82 -1.27
C LYS A 135 -14.11 -5.66 -2.14
N ILE A 136 -13.07 -4.96 -1.70
CA ILE A 136 -12.48 -3.85 -2.47
C ILE A 136 -11.97 -4.39 -3.82
N ALA A 137 -11.36 -5.57 -3.83
CA ALA A 137 -10.83 -6.20 -5.03
C ALA A 137 -11.90 -6.46 -6.11
N LYS A 138 -13.15 -6.60 -5.71
CA LYS A 138 -14.27 -6.93 -6.61
C LYS A 138 -15.01 -5.72 -7.15
N VAL A 139 -14.66 -4.50 -6.75
CA VAL A 139 -15.36 -3.31 -7.24
C VAL A 139 -15.13 -3.12 -8.73
N LYS A 140 -16.11 -2.49 -9.39
CA LYS A 140 -15.98 -2.13 -10.79
C LYS A 140 -14.93 -1.04 -10.94
N THR A 141 -14.04 -1.20 -11.92
CA THR A 141 -12.98 -0.23 -12.23
C THR A 141 -13.17 0.38 -13.60
N VAL A 142 -12.59 1.57 -13.77
CA VAL A 142 -12.65 2.35 -15.00
C VAL A 142 -11.30 3.01 -15.24
N SER A 143 -11.09 3.55 -16.45
CA SER A 143 -9.96 4.43 -16.72
C SER A 143 -10.34 5.87 -16.41
N LYS A 144 -9.43 6.61 -15.78
CA LYS A 144 -9.63 8.02 -15.42
C LYS A 144 -8.38 8.82 -15.80
N GLY A 145 -8.44 9.59 -16.89
CA GLY A 145 -7.28 10.28 -17.43
C GLY A 145 -6.18 9.31 -17.84
N PHE A 146 -5.00 9.46 -17.29
CA PHE A 146 -3.87 8.56 -17.50
C PHE A 146 -3.88 7.34 -16.57
N HIS A 147 -4.83 7.28 -15.63
CA HIS A 147 -4.91 6.20 -14.65
C HIS A 147 -5.86 5.11 -15.12
N GLN A 148 -5.41 3.86 -14.99
CA GLN A 148 -6.21 2.67 -15.27
C GLN A 148 -6.54 1.95 -13.96
N ASP A 149 -7.53 1.07 -14.02
CA ASP A 149 -7.92 0.24 -12.87
C ASP A 149 -8.36 1.06 -11.65
N VAL A 150 -9.05 2.17 -11.91
CA VAL A 150 -9.56 3.08 -10.88
C VAL A 150 -10.96 2.63 -10.47
N PRO A 151 -11.24 2.43 -9.16
CA PRO A 151 -12.61 2.13 -8.72
C PRO A 151 -13.60 3.16 -9.23
N LYS A 152 -14.67 2.70 -9.87
CA LYS A 152 -15.72 3.58 -10.39
C LYS A 152 -16.35 4.38 -9.27
N ASP A 153 -16.69 3.71 -8.16
CA ASP A 153 -17.14 4.36 -6.92
C ASP A 153 -15.95 4.43 -5.96
N PRO A 154 -15.64 5.61 -5.41
CA PRO A 154 -14.42 5.78 -4.62
C PRO A 154 -14.32 4.82 -3.44
N VAL A 155 -13.16 4.19 -3.30
CA VAL A 155 -12.79 3.44 -2.10
C VAL A 155 -11.90 4.35 -1.27
N VAL A 156 -12.42 4.79 -0.12
CA VAL A 156 -11.82 5.86 0.67
C VAL A 156 -11.25 5.30 1.96
N ILE A 157 -10.01 5.67 2.27
CA ILE A 157 -9.44 5.51 3.60
C ILE A 157 -9.96 6.69 4.43
N LEU A 158 -10.95 6.44 5.28
CA LEU A 158 -11.57 7.49 6.09
C LEU A 158 -10.64 7.99 7.18
N ASP A 159 -9.83 7.08 7.73
CA ASP A 159 -8.84 7.39 8.75
C ASP A 159 -7.83 6.23 8.85
N ALA A 160 -6.69 6.51 9.45
CA ALA A 160 -5.68 5.50 9.79
C ALA A 160 -5.22 5.77 11.23
N ILE A 161 -5.32 4.74 12.08
CA ILE A 161 -5.13 4.89 13.52
C ILE A 161 -4.08 3.88 13.98
N GLU A 162 -3.09 4.35 14.70
CA GLU A 162 -2.15 3.48 15.42
C GLU A 162 -2.79 3.01 16.73
N GLU A 163 -2.75 1.72 16.97
CA GLU A 163 -3.25 1.09 18.19
C GLU A 163 -2.11 0.57 19.07
#